data_ceb446d665505c3ac5d126093dea236d
#
_entry.id   ceb446d665505c3ac5d126093dea236d
#
_cell.length_a   1.000
_cell.length_b   1.000
_cell.length_c   1.000
_cell.angle_alpha   90.00
_cell.angle_beta   90.00
_cell.angle_gamma   90.00
#
_symmetry.space_group_name_H-M   'P 1'
#
loop_
_entity.id
_entity.type
_entity.pdbx_description
1 polymer ?
#
loop_
_entity_poly.entity_id
_entity_poly.type
_entity_poly.pdbx_seq_one_letter_code
_entity_poly.pdbx_strand_id
1 'polypeptide(L)'
;ATICHVDVVPEGNGWTQDPFQMEIRDGWMIGRGVADDKGPMVATLYALKFLKEEGVSLRYPIRALVGDNEETHMHDVDYYLANYPAPVFCFTPDAEFPVCNGEKGHFDGKLVSPVCNGVIKDFEGGVATNAVPDRASALVTTDITKLRNAPNITLEPEGEGVRIRGWGKSGHAAMPEGTVNAIGLVVNYLLDNGLCNDAERAYLEAVKKLHDSTAGAGLGIDCADGPFGPLTIIGGKMSMVDGRMIQTMDSRYPTCTDGDAIAAKIRA
;
A
#
# COMPACT_ATOMS: atom_id res chain seq x y z
N ALA A 1 -24.75 14.11 -6.56
CA ALA A 1 -24.61 12.97 -5.66
C ALA A 1 -23.48 13.19 -4.67
N THR A 2 -23.51 12.43 -3.57
CA THR A 2 -22.36 12.14 -2.73
C THR A 2 -22.01 10.67 -2.90
N ILE A 3 -20.73 10.32 -2.84
CA ILE A 3 -20.28 8.94 -2.87
C ILE A 3 -19.36 8.69 -1.68
N CYS A 4 -19.60 7.60 -0.98
CA CYS A 4 -18.87 7.13 0.19
C CYS A 4 -18.72 5.61 0.08
N HIS A 5 -17.85 4.99 0.89
CA HIS A 5 -17.71 3.54 0.92
C HIS A 5 -17.78 2.94 2.33
N VAL A 6 -18.06 1.64 2.42
CA VAL A 6 -18.16 0.89 3.68
C VAL A 6 -17.12 -0.18 3.84
N ASP A 7 -16.48 -0.61 2.76
CA ASP A 7 -15.33 -1.50 2.83
C ASP A 7 -14.13 -0.81 3.47
N VAL A 8 -13.15 -1.59 3.89
CA VAL A 8 -11.99 -1.09 4.62
C VAL A 8 -10.75 -1.92 4.27
N VAL A 9 -9.59 -1.29 4.29
CA VAL A 9 -8.30 -2.00 4.22
C VAL A 9 -8.12 -2.95 5.41
N PRO A 10 -7.24 -3.98 5.29
CA PRO A 10 -6.86 -4.82 6.42
C PRO A 10 -6.38 -3.97 7.62
N GLU A 11 -6.58 -4.51 8.82
CA GLU A 11 -6.31 -3.82 10.08
C GLU A 11 -4.87 -3.33 10.22
N GLY A 12 -3.90 -4.07 9.68
CA GLY A 12 -2.48 -3.82 9.92
C GLY A 12 -2.05 -4.19 11.34
N ASN A 13 -0.90 -3.65 11.77
CA ASN A 13 -0.30 -3.92 13.07
C ASN A 13 -0.41 -2.72 14.03
N GLY A 14 -0.20 -2.96 15.32
CA GLY A 14 -0.07 -1.90 16.32
C GLY A 14 -1.36 -1.48 17.02
N TRP A 15 -2.46 -2.14 16.79
CA TRP A 15 -3.70 -1.90 17.50
C TRP A 15 -3.59 -2.36 18.96
N THR A 16 -4.15 -1.56 19.86
CA THR A 16 -4.24 -1.87 21.29
C THR A 16 -5.59 -2.46 21.70
N GLN A 17 -6.51 -2.56 20.75
CA GLN A 17 -7.87 -3.07 20.86
C GLN A 17 -8.26 -3.77 19.56
N ASP A 18 -9.42 -4.43 19.52
CA ASP A 18 -9.99 -4.96 18.28
C ASP A 18 -10.26 -3.80 17.30
N PRO A 19 -9.57 -3.74 16.14
CA PRO A 19 -9.71 -2.66 15.19
C PRO A 19 -11.12 -2.54 14.59
N PHE A 20 -11.88 -3.64 14.55
CA PHE A 20 -13.24 -3.68 13.98
C PHE A 20 -14.34 -3.42 15.02
N GLN A 21 -13.97 -3.15 16.26
CA GLN A 21 -14.88 -2.66 17.30
C GLN A 21 -14.55 -1.21 17.63
N MET A 22 -15.38 -0.28 17.14
CA MET A 22 -15.20 1.13 17.39
C MET A 22 -15.30 1.44 18.89
N GLU A 23 -14.30 2.12 19.42
CA GLU A 23 -14.23 2.62 20.79
C GLU A 23 -14.31 4.14 20.84
N ILE A 24 -14.96 4.68 21.85
CA ILE A 24 -14.90 6.13 22.15
C ILE A 24 -14.02 6.31 23.38
N ARG A 25 -12.88 6.99 23.19
CA ARG A 25 -11.91 7.25 24.24
C ARG A 25 -11.42 8.70 24.16
N ASP A 26 -11.50 9.43 25.26
CA ASP A 26 -11.06 10.83 25.36
C ASP A 26 -11.65 11.76 24.27
N GLY A 27 -12.90 11.51 23.85
CA GLY A 27 -13.57 12.29 22.81
C GLY A 27 -13.22 11.88 21.38
N TRP A 28 -12.40 10.85 21.18
CA TRP A 28 -12.05 10.29 19.88
C TRP A 28 -12.81 9.00 19.60
N MET A 29 -13.29 8.84 18.38
CA MET A 29 -13.72 7.55 17.84
C MET A 29 -12.53 6.83 17.23
N ILE A 30 -12.21 5.64 17.73
CA ILE A 30 -11.04 4.87 17.32
C ILE A 30 -11.52 3.52 16.78
N GLY A 31 -11.14 3.22 15.53
CA GLY A 31 -11.47 1.96 14.87
C GLY A 31 -11.15 1.99 13.38
N ARG A 32 -10.96 0.83 12.76
CA ARG A 32 -10.78 0.70 11.32
C ARG A 32 -12.06 1.14 10.59
N GLY A 33 -11.94 2.04 9.59
CA GLY A 33 -13.07 2.57 8.83
C GLY A 33 -13.81 3.73 9.51
N VAL A 34 -13.36 4.22 10.68
CA VAL A 34 -14.00 5.36 11.35
C VAL A 34 -13.77 6.66 10.58
N ALA A 35 -12.53 6.95 10.18
CA ALA A 35 -12.18 8.13 9.41
C ALA A 35 -12.36 7.93 7.90
N ASP A 36 -12.09 6.73 7.44
CA ASP A 36 -12.04 6.29 6.06
C ASP A 36 -12.96 5.06 5.91
N ASP A 37 -14.23 5.19 5.42
CA ASP A 37 -14.94 6.45 5.13
C ASP A 37 -16.30 6.50 5.89
N LYS A 38 -16.52 5.58 6.88
CA LYS A 38 -17.83 5.47 7.59
C LYS A 38 -18.22 6.72 8.38
N GLY A 39 -17.25 7.44 8.94
CA GLY A 39 -17.51 8.70 9.66
C GLY A 39 -18.05 9.79 8.72
N PRO A 40 -17.32 10.14 7.64
CA PRO A 40 -17.77 11.08 6.61
C PRO A 40 -19.08 10.63 5.96
N MET A 41 -19.27 9.32 5.68
CA MET A 41 -20.53 8.78 5.18
C MET A 41 -21.70 9.11 6.13
N VAL A 42 -21.56 8.83 7.42
CA VAL A 42 -22.61 9.12 8.42
C VAL A 42 -22.88 10.61 8.50
N ALA A 43 -21.84 11.45 8.50
CA ALA A 43 -22.00 12.91 8.48
C ALA A 43 -22.81 13.38 7.26
N THR A 44 -22.52 12.82 6.08
CA THR A 44 -23.27 13.09 4.84
C THR A 44 -24.73 12.68 4.96
N LEU A 45 -25.04 11.50 5.49
CA LEU A 45 -26.41 11.04 5.70
C LEU A 45 -27.18 11.95 6.69
N TYR A 46 -26.50 12.41 7.75
CA TYR A 46 -27.09 13.38 8.68
C TYR A 46 -27.33 14.75 8.04
N ALA A 47 -26.44 15.22 7.16
CA ALA A 47 -26.68 16.45 6.39
C ALA A 47 -27.92 16.32 5.49
N LEU A 48 -28.08 15.18 4.80
CA LEU A 48 -29.28 14.92 3.99
C LEU A 48 -30.55 14.84 4.84
N LYS A 49 -30.48 14.20 6.00
CA LYS A 49 -31.58 14.14 6.98
C LYS A 49 -31.96 15.53 7.44
N PHE A 50 -30.99 16.38 7.80
CA PHE A 50 -31.23 17.77 8.20
C PHE A 50 -31.94 18.55 7.10
N LEU A 51 -31.49 18.52 5.86
CA LEU A 51 -32.14 19.19 4.73
C LEU A 51 -33.63 18.76 4.57
N LYS A 52 -33.89 17.45 4.77
CA LYS A 52 -35.27 16.92 4.70
C LYS A 52 -36.13 17.38 5.87
N GLU A 53 -35.61 17.38 7.09
CA GLU A 53 -36.35 17.82 8.30
C GLU A 53 -36.65 19.31 8.30
N GLU A 54 -35.72 20.13 7.79
CA GLU A 54 -35.93 21.58 7.61
C GLU A 54 -36.83 21.92 6.41
N GLY A 55 -37.29 20.93 5.65
CA GLY A 55 -38.15 21.14 4.51
C GLY A 55 -37.52 21.94 3.37
N VAL A 56 -36.18 21.88 3.22
CA VAL A 56 -35.46 22.63 2.18
C VAL A 56 -35.89 22.14 0.80
N SER A 57 -36.44 23.07 0.00
CA SER A 57 -36.79 22.77 -1.39
C SER A 57 -35.53 22.78 -2.27
N LEU A 58 -35.16 21.63 -2.77
CA LEU A 58 -33.99 21.46 -3.62
C LEU A 58 -34.38 21.54 -5.10
N ARG A 59 -33.58 22.24 -5.90
CA ARG A 59 -33.74 22.29 -7.36
C ARG A 59 -33.49 20.96 -8.03
N TYR A 60 -32.59 20.17 -7.48
CA TYR A 60 -32.18 18.84 -7.95
C TYR A 60 -32.26 17.84 -6.80
N PRO A 61 -32.61 16.58 -7.07
CA PRO A 61 -32.50 15.53 -6.06
C PRO A 61 -31.04 15.29 -5.69
N ILE A 62 -30.78 15.02 -4.41
CA ILE A 62 -29.49 14.57 -3.94
C ILE A 62 -29.57 13.05 -3.78
N ARG A 63 -28.57 12.36 -4.28
CA ARG A 63 -28.41 10.91 -4.19
C ARG A 63 -27.20 10.59 -3.34
N ALA A 64 -27.38 9.84 -2.25
CA ALA A 64 -26.27 9.26 -1.51
C ALA A 64 -25.96 7.90 -2.14
N LEU A 65 -24.74 7.72 -2.61
CA LEU A 65 -24.20 6.47 -3.10
C LEU A 65 -23.28 5.91 -2.01
N VAL A 66 -23.43 4.63 -1.69
CA VAL A 66 -22.60 3.94 -0.72
C VAL A 66 -22.06 2.71 -1.41
N GLY A 67 -20.74 2.71 -1.64
CA GLY A 67 -20.01 1.65 -2.27
C GLY A 67 -19.46 0.64 -1.26
N ASP A 68 -19.01 -0.49 -1.75
CA ASP A 68 -18.39 -1.57 -0.95
C ASP A 68 -17.11 -2.13 -1.58
N ASN A 69 -16.51 -1.38 -2.50
CA ASN A 69 -15.34 -1.84 -3.27
C ASN A 69 -14.34 -0.70 -3.58
N GLU A 70 -14.34 0.40 -2.81
CA GLU A 70 -13.43 1.52 -3.03
C GLU A 70 -11.98 1.10 -2.88
N GLU A 71 -11.66 0.38 -1.81
CA GLU A 71 -10.32 -0.06 -1.44
C GLU A 71 -9.73 -1.14 -2.38
N THR A 72 -10.55 -1.67 -3.30
CA THR A 72 -10.18 -2.81 -4.14
C THR A 72 -10.67 -2.70 -5.59
N HIS A 73 -10.52 -1.56 -6.26
CA HIS A 73 -10.74 -1.34 -7.70
C HIS A 73 -12.05 -0.65 -8.13
N MET A 74 -12.93 -0.25 -7.22
CA MET A 74 -14.15 0.54 -7.50
C MET A 74 -15.09 -0.09 -8.54
N HIS A 75 -15.22 -1.42 -8.57
CA HIS A 75 -16.12 -2.11 -9.51
C HIS A 75 -17.61 -1.81 -9.27
N ASP A 76 -17.97 -1.40 -8.06
CA ASP A 76 -19.29 -0.90 -7.69
C ASP A 76 -19.63 0.41 -8.43
N VAL A 77 -18.65 1.29 -8.62
CA VAL A 77 -18.79 2.52 -9.43
C VAL A 77 -18.99 2.17 -10.90
N ASP A 78 -18.23 1.22 -11.44
CA ASP A 78 -18.42 0.73 -12.82
C ASP A 78 -19.82 0.17 -13.00
N TYR A 79 -20.28 -0.65 -12.05
CA TYR A 79 -21.64 -1.19 -12.06
C TYR A 79 -22.71 -0.09 -12.02
N TYR A 80 -22.52 0.92 -11.15
CA TYR A 80 -23.44 2.03 -11.06
C TYR A 80 -23.53 2.80 -12.38
N LEU A 81 -22.40 3.15 -12.98
CA LEU A 81 -22.37 3.89 -14.25
C LEU A 81 -22.91 3.10 -15.44
N ALA A 82 -22.81 1.78 -15.41
CA ALA A 82 -23.39 0.90 -16.44
C ALA A 82 -24.93 0.81 -16.35
N ASN A 83 -25.52 1.00 -15.16
CA ASN A 83 -26.94 0.73 -14.91
C ASN A 83 -27.77 2.00 -14.59
N TYR A 84 -27.13 3.10 -14.21
CA TYR A 84 -27.80 4.33 -13.79
C TYR A 84 -27.19 5.56 -14.46
N PRO A 85 -27.97 6.62 -14.67
CA PRO A 85 -27.44 7.89 -15.18
C PRO A 85 -26.41 8.48 -14.22
N ALA A 86 -25.28 8.90 -14.77
CA ALA A 86 -24.26 9.62 -14.02
C ALA A 86 -24.86 10.89 -13.37
N PRO A 87 -24.45 11.24 -12.14
CA PRO A 87 -24.86 12.49 -11.53
C PRO A 87 -24.29 13.68 -12.30
N VAL A 88 -25.04 14.79 -12.33
CA VAL A 88 -24.56 16.06 -12.92
C VAL A 88 -23.38 16.63 -12.14
N PHE A 89 -23.39 16.42 -10.83
CA PHE A 89 -22.32 16.77 -9.91
C PHE A 89 -22.19 15.68 -8.85
N CYS A 90 -20.96 15.28 -8.55
CA CYS A 90 -20.64 14.31 -7.51
C CYS A 90 -19.44 14.78 -6.72
N PHE A 91 -19.44 14.53 -5.41
CA PHE A 91 -18.26 14.68 -4.57
C PHE A 91 -18.19 13.52 -3.57
N THR A 92 -16.98 13.23 -3.12
CA THR A 92 -16.75 12.33 -1.99
C THR A 92 -16.25 13.14 -0.79
N PRO A 93 -16.70 12.86 0.44
CA PRO A 93 -16.10 13.41 1.65
C PRO A 93 -14.87 12.63 2.12
N ASP A 94 -14.45 11.64 1.37
CA ASP A 94 -13.33 10.77 1.63
C ASP A 94 -12.00 11.42 1.21
N ALA A 95 -11.71 12.58 1.80
CA ALA A 95 -10.50 13.34 1.54
C ALA A 95 -10.24 14.35 2.66
N GLU A 96 -9.06 14.96 2.64
CA GLU A 96 -8.70 16.02 3.58
C GLU A 96 -9.44 17.33 3.29
N PHE A 97 -9.71 18.11 4.37
CA PHE A 97 -10.30 19.43 4.27
C PHE A 97 -9.28 20.52 3.85
N PRO A 98 -9.70 21.61 3.17
CA PRO A 98 -11.11 21.92 2.85
C PRO A 98 -11.63 21.26 1.58
N VAL A 99 -10.83 21.09 0.55
CA VAL A 99 -11.21 20.48 -0.74
C VAL A 99 -9.95 19.89 -1.40
N CYS A 100 -9.98 18.62 -1.74
CA CYS A 100 -9.06 17.99 -2.64
C CYS A 100 -9.56 18.16 -4.07
N ASN A 101 -8.86 18.92 -4.90
CA ASN A 101 -9.24 19.23 -6.28
C ASN A 101 -8.33 18.58 -7.32
N GLY A 102 -7.49 17.66 -6.91
CA GLY A 102 -6.59 16.92 -7.78
C GLY A 102 -5.86 15.83 -7.03
N GLU A 103 -5.55 14.74 -7.71
CA GLU A 103 -4.84 13.58 -7.18
C GLU A 103 -3.68 13.18 -8.08
N LYS A 104 -2.69 12.53 -7.49
CA LYS A 104 -1.62 11.86 -8.24
C LYS A 104 -2.18 10.67 -8.99
N GLY A 105 -1.63 10.36 -10.14
CA GLY A 105 -1.90 9.10 -10.81
C GLY A 105 -1.39 7.92 -9.99
N HIS A 106 -2.03 6.77 -10.14
CA HIS A 106 -1.64 5.52 -9.50
C HIS A 106 -1.05 4.54 -10.51
N PHE A 107 0.08 3.94 -10.15
CA PHE A 107 0.70 2.85 -10.90
C PHE A 107 1.01 1.71 -9.93
N ASP A 108 0.56 0.52 -10.26
CA ASP A 108 0.93 -0.71 -9.58
C ASP A 108 1.60 -1.69 -10.53
N GLY A 109 2.44 -2.55 -9.97
CA GLY A 109 3.18 -3.53 -10.73
C GLY A 109 3.76 -4.64 -9.87
N LYS A 110 4.39 -5.61 -10.54
CA LYS A 110 5.05 -6.73 -9.88
C LYS A 110 6.40 -7.02 -10.52
N LEU A 111 7.42 -7.20 -9.70
CA LEU A 111 8.67 -7.85 -10.08
C LEU A 111 8.57 -9.33 -9.74
N VAL A 112 8.81 -10.20 -10.71
CA VAL A 112 8.73 -11.66 -10.53
C VAL A 112 10.09 -12.27 -10.83
N SER A 113 10.62 -13.06 -9.88
CA SER A 113 11.91 -13.73 -10.04
C SER A 113 11.82 -14.93 -11.01
N PRO A 114 12.94 -15.41 -11.54
CA PRO A 114 13.06 -16.81 -11.97
C PRO A 114 12.67 -17.76 -10.81
N VAL A 115 12.47 -19.05 -11.12
CA VAL A 115 12.26 -20.06 -10.07
C VAL A 115 13.52 -20.13 -9.19
N CYS A 116 13.33 -19.94 -7.88
CA CYS A 116 14.40 -20.02 -6.90
C CYS A 116 14.82 -21.48 -6.68
N ASN A 117 16.06 -21.76 -6.90
CA ASN A 117 16.67 -23.08 -6.70
C ASN A 117 17.94 -23.03 -5.86
N GLY A 118 18.25 -21.87 -5.28
CA GLY A 118 19.34 -21.65 -4.36
C GLY A 118 18.98 -21.94 -2.91
N VAL A 119 19.56 -21.17 -2.01
CA VAL A 119 19.38 -21.33 -0.56
C VAL A 119 18.10 -20.70 -0.03
N ILE A 120 17.46 -19.77 -0.78
CA ILE A 120 16.22 -19.12 -0.38
C ILE A 120 15.07 -20.12 -0.56
N LYS A 121 14.36 -20.44 0.51
CA LYS A 121 13.25 -21.42 0.53
C LYS A 121 11.89 -20.76 0.68
N ASP A 122 11.87 -19.58 1.30
CA ASP A 122 10.66 -18.79 1.51
C ASP A 122 11.03 -17.32 1.65
N PHE A 123 10.14 -16.42 1.22
CA PHE A 123 10.27 -15.00 1.44
C PHE A 123 8.88 -14.35 1.48
N GLU A 124 8.53 -13.75 2.61
CA GLU A 124 7.27 -13.07 2.83
C GLU A 124 7.49 -11.71 3.50
N GLY A 125 6.60 -10.77 3.25
CA GLY A 125 6.61 -9.46 3.90
C GLY A 125 5.43 -8.61 3.46
N GLY A 126 4.95 -7.79 4.37
CA GLY A 126 3.82 -6.89 4.13
C GLY A 126 2.46 -7.58 4.06
N VAL A 127 1.42 -6.84 4.43
CA VAL A 127 0.03 -7.30 4.44
C VAL A 127 -0.80 -6.66 3.33
N ALA A 128 -0.43 -5.44 2.90
CA ALA A 128 -1.11 -4.66 1.87
C ALA A 128 -0.11 -4.11 0.84
N THR A 129 -0.56 -3.90 -0.39
CA THR A 129 0.29 -3.40 -1.48
C THR A 129 0.59 -1.91 -1.33
N ASN A 130 -0.31 -1.15 -0.74
CA ASN A 130 -0.26 0.30 -0.53
C ASN A 130 0.27 0.72 0.85
N ALA A 131 0.90 -0.18 1.60
CA ALA A 131 1.53 0.12 2.89
C ALA A 131 2.99 -0.32 2.92
N VAL A 132 3.86 0.50 3.53
CA VAL A 132 5.26 0.12 3.78
C VAL A 132 5.30 -0.97 4.84
N PRO A 133 5.90 -2.15 4.56
CA PRO A 133 5.95 -3.25 5.52
C PRO A 133 6.85 -2.96 6.71
N ASP A 134 6.34 -3.17 7.92
CA ASP A 134 7.12 -3.14 9.16
C ASP A 134 7.74 -4.51 9.49
N ARG A 135 7.32 -5.58 8.80
CA ARG A 135 7.81 -6.95 9.00
C ARG A 135 8.01 -7.66 7.69
N ALA A 136 9.12 -8.39 7.61
CA ALA A 136 9.38 -9.32 6.52
C ALA A 136 10.23 -10.47 7.04
N SER A 137 10.18 -11.62 6.38
CA SER A 137 11.04 -12.74 6.71
C SER A 137 11.44 -13.57 5.49
N ALA A 138 12.65 -14.11 5.50
CA ALA A 138 13.10 -15.10 4.54
C ALA A 138 13.64 -16.34 5.26
N LEU A 139 13.32 -17.54 4.75
CA LEU A 139 13.92 -18.78 5.20
C LEU A 139 15.04 -19.16 4.23
N VAL A 140 16.23 -19.38 4.76
CA VAL A 140 17.40 -19.78 3.98
C VAL A 140 18.04 -21.06 4.53
N THR A 141 18.49 -21.94 3.65
CA THR A 141 19.26 -23.12 4.03
C THR A 141 20.73 -22.72 4.22
N THR A 142 21.12 -22.47 5.45
CA THR A 142 22.50 -22.10 5.83
C THR A 142 22.76 -22.40 7.30
N ASP A 143 24.04 -22.41 7.70
CA ASP A 143 24.44 -22.47 9.10
C ASP A 143 24.41 -21.08 9.71
N ILE A 144 23.69 -20.92 10.83
CA ILE A 144 23.54 -19.64 11.52
C ILE A 144 24.87 -19.03 11.96
N THR A 145 25.89 -19.88 12.23
CA THR A 145 27.22 -19.42 12.64
C THR A 145 27.99 -18.68 11.54
N LYS A 146 27.55 -18.80 10.29
CA LYS A 146 28.12 -18.10 9.13
C LYS A 146 27.49 -16.73 8.92
N LEU A 147 26.38 -16.44 9.61
CA LEU A 147 25.62 -15.21 9.44
C LEU A 147 26.09 -14.13 10.42
N ARG A 148 26.08 -12.87 9.95
CA ARG A 148 26.47 -11.72 10.74
C ARG A 148 25.24 -11.06 11.36
N ASN A 149 25.38 -10.54 12.57
CA ASN A 149 24.34 -9.67 13.13
C ASN A 149 24.26 -8.37 12.33
N ALA A 150 23.03 -7.88 12.13
CA ALA A 150 22.78 -6.61 11.48
C ALA A 150 21.65 -5.85 12.22
N PRO A 151 21.65 -4.51 12.18
CA PRO A 151 20.57 -3.70 12.77
C PRO A 151 19.20 -4.10 12.18
N ASN A 152 18.17 -4.15 13.02
CA ASN A 152 16.81 -4.49 12.63
C ASN A 152 16.64 -5.85 11.96
N ILE A 153 17.59 -6.76 12.13
CA ILE A 153 17.52 -8.16 11.68
C ILE A 153 17.63 -9.08 12.89
N THR A 154 16.76 -10.06 12.97
CA THR A 154 16.88 -11.20 13.89
C THR A 154 17.03 -12.50 13.12
N LEU A 155 17.81 -13.42 13.68
CA LEU A 155 18.14 -14.72 13.10
C LEU A 155 17.62 -15.80 14.02
N GLU A 156 16.77 -16.69 13.51
CA GLU A 156 16.17 -17.78 14.27
C GLU A 156 16.44 -19.11 13.55
N PRO A 157 17.00 -20.13 14.22
CA PRO A 157 17.09 -21.47 13.64
C PRO A 157 15.68 -21.99 13.32
N GLU A 158 15.47 -22.50 12.10
CA GLU A 158 14.20 -23.09 11.67
C GLU A 158 14.45 -24.30 10.76
N GLY A 159 14.15 -25.51 11.27
CA GLY A 159 14.45 -26.76 10.56
C GLY A 159 15.95 -26.91 10.26
N GLU A 160 16.30 -27.13 8.99
CA GLU A 160 17.68 -27.22 8.51
C GLU A 160 18.24 -25.84 8.06
N GLY A 161 17.55 -24.75 8.38
CA GLY A 161 17.90 -23.42 7.93
C GLY A 161 17.81 -22.35 9.00
N VAL A 162 17.77 -21.12 8.54
CA VAL A 162 17.65 -19.93 9.38
C VAL A 162 16.55 -19.05 8.83
N ARG A 163 15.60 -18.64 9.69
CA ARG A 163 14.63 -17.58 9.44
C ARG A 163 15.29 -16.24 9.73
N ILE A 164 15.43 -15.43 8.72
CA ILE A 164 15.90 -14.04 8.78
C ILE A 164 14.67 -13.14 8.86
N ARG A 165 14.51 -12.38 9.94
CA ARG A 165 13.40 -11.45 10.12
C ARG A 165 13.88 -10.01 10.10
N GLY A 166 13.23 -9.19 9.27
CA GLY A 166 13.44 -7.75 9.20
C GLY A 166 12.36 -7.00 10.00
N TRP A 167 12.76 -5.98 10.75
CA TRP A 167 11.93 -5.13 11.57
C TRP A 167 12.02 -3.68 11.10
N GLY A 168 10.95 -3.20 10.48
CA GLY A 168 10.86 -1.88 9.88
C GLY A 168 9.92 -0.94 10.64
N LYS A 169 9.44 0.06 9.91
CA LYS A 169 8.45 1.03 10.41
C LYS A 169 7.44 1.30 9.29
N SER A 170 6.18 0.97 9.54
CA SER A 170 5.10 1.10 8.56
C SER A 170 4.70 2.55 8.30
N GLY A 171 4.01 2.76 7.18
CA GLY A 171 3.36 3.98 6.76
C GLY A 171 2.65 3.79 5.43
N HIS A 172 1.84 4.77 5.02
CA HIS A 172 1.10 4.70 3.78
C HIS A 172 2.01 4.94 2.55
N ALA A 173 1.73 4.28 1.43
CA ALA A 173 2.52 4.39 0.18
C ALA A 173 2.60 5.82 -0.38
N ALA A 174 1.54 6.61 -0.21
CA ALA A 174 1.51 7.99 -0.66
C ALA A 174 2.35 8.94 0.21
N MET A 175 2.62 8.57 1.47
CA MET A 175 3.39 9.36 2.45
C MET A 175 4.44 8.46 3.15
N PRO A 176 5.45 7.97 2.42
CA PRO A 176 6.41 7.00 2.94
C PRO A 176 7.53 7.62 3.78
N GLU A 177 7.52 8.93 4.01
CA GLU A 177 8.58 9.63 4.72
C GLU A 177 8.71 9.13 6.16
N GLY A 178 9.95 8.87 6.58
CA GLY A 178 10.27 8.38 7.93
C GLY A 178 9.86 6.93 8.19
N THR A 179 9.45 6.18 7.16
CA THR A 179 9.24 4.73 7.22
C THR A 179 10.52 3.95 7.01
N VAL A 180 10.50 2.66 7.35
CA VAL A 180 11.59 1.72 7.08
C VAL A 180 10.98 0.44 6.55
N ASN A 181 11.24 0.12 5.29
CA ASN A 181 10.69 -1.06 4.64
C ASN A 181 11.43 -2.33 5.07
N ALA A 182 10.74 -3.23 5.77
CA ALA A 182 11.33 -4.48 6.28
C ALA A 182 11.77 -5.44 5.16
N ILE A 183 11.09 -5.43 4.00
CA ILE A 183 11.48 -6.25 2.84
C ILE A 183 12.86 -5.79 2.36
N GLY A 184 13.07 -4.48 2.22
CA GLY A 184 14.37 -3.92 1.83
C GLY A 184 15.50 -4.28 2.79
N LEU A 185 15.22 -4.34 4.11
CA LEU A 185 16.21 -4.80 5.10
C LEU A 185 16.60 -6.26 4.87
N VAL A 186 15.63 -7.15 4.65
CA VAL A 186 15.89 -8.58 4.37
C VAL A 186 16.60 -8.76 3.04
N VAL A 187 16.20 -8.04 1.98
CA VAL A 187 16.87 -8.08 0.66
C VAL A 187 18.34 -7.69 0.78
N ASN A 188 18.64 -6.56 1.44
CA ASN A 188 20.01 -6.12 1.67
C ASN A 188 20.80 -7.18 2.46
N TYR A 189 20.19 -7.75 3.50
CA TYR A 189 20.85 -8.79 4.29
C TYR A 189 21.21 -10.05 3.48
N LEU A 190 20.28 -10.50 2.61
CA LEU A 190 20.51 -11.64 1.71
C LEU A 190 21.68 -11.37 0.73
N LEU A 191 21.71 -10.19 0.16
CA LEU A 191 22.77 -9.76 -0.77
C LEU A 191 24.13 -9.66 -0.08
N ASP A 192 24.20 -8.99 1.07
CA ASP A 192 25.43 -8.72 1.82
C ASP A 192 26.07 -10.00 2.37
N ASN A 193 25.26 -11.02 2.66
CA ASN A 193 25.75 -12.32 3.13
C ASN A 193 25.89 -13.36 2.02
N GLY A 194 25.65 -13.01 0.75
CA GLY A 194 25.78 -13.94 -0.39
C GLY A 194 24.79 -15.09 -0.36
N LEU A 195 23.60 -14.91 0.22
CA LEU A 195 22.58 -15.93 0.39
C LEU A 195 21.66 -16.03 -0.83
N CYS A 196 22.22 -16.07 -2.02
CA CYS A 196 21.51 -16.18 -3.29
C CYS A 196 22.45 -16.72 -4.38
N ASN A 197 21.89 -17.40 -5.36
CA ASN A 197 22.60 -17.72 -6.60
C ASN A 197 22.56 -16.50 -7.56
N ASP A 198 23.20 -16.59 -8.74
CA ASP A 198 23.33 -15.46 -9.67
C ASP A 198 21.96 -14.97 -10.20
N ALA A 199 21.02 -15.89 -10.47
CA ALA A 199 19.69 -15.54 -10.96
C ALA A 199 18.85 -14.86 -9.86
N GLU A 200 18.90 -15.37 -8.63
CA GLU A 200 18.26 -14.77 -7.46
C GLU A 200 18.89 -13.42 -7.12
N ARG A 201 20.22 -13.29 -7.27
CA ARG A 201 20.96 -12.05 -7.04
C ARG A 201 20.48 -10.95 -7.97
N ALA A 202 20.39 -11.21 -9.28
CA ALA A 202 19.93 -10.22 -10.24
C ALA A 202 18.51 -9.69 -9.90
N TYR A 203 17.61 -10.59 -9.47
CA TYR A 203 16.29 -10.20 -9.00
C TYR A 203 16.34 -9.36 -7.71
N LEU A 204 17.09 -9.82 -6.70
CA LEU A 204 17.22 -9.09 -5.43
C LEU A 204 17.87 -7.72 -5.61
N GLU A 205 18.80 -7.56 -6.55
CA GLU A 205 19.39 -6.27 -6.90
C GLU A 205 18.35 -5.33 -7.56
N ALA A 206 17.44 -5.85 -8.39
CA ALA A 206 16.33 -5.07 -8.92
C ALA A 206 15.36 -4.65 -7.80
N VAL A 207 15.01 -5.56 -6.90
CA VAL A 207 14.19 -5.25 -5.72
C VAL A 207 14.89 -4.25 -4.81
N LYS A 208 16.21 -4.37 -4.62
CA LYS A 208 16.99 -3.38 -3.85
C LYS A 208 16.85 -1.98 -4.43
N LYS A 209 16.96 -1.81 -5.76
CA LYS A 209 16.77 -0.51 -6.42
C LYS A 209 15.40 0.10 -6.14
N LEU A 210 14.33 -0.73 -6.05
CA LEU A 210 13.01 -0.27 -5.65
C LEU A 210 13.01 0.31 -4.22
N HIS A 211 13.77 -0.31 -3.30
CA HIS A 211 13.84 0.10 -1.90
C HIS A 211 14.90 1.17 -1.58
N ASP A 212 15.79 1.49 -2.51
CA ASP A 212 16.85 2.49 -2.30
C ASP A 212 16.30 3.92 -2.16
N SER A 213 15.12 4.19 -2.74
CA SER A 213 14.48 5.51 -2.65
C SER A 213 12.98 5.42 -2.83
N THR A 214 12.23 5.94 -1.89
CA THR A 214 10.77 6.09 -2.01
C THR A 214 10.32 7.14 -3.04
N ALA A 215 11.24 7.92 -3.61
CA ALA A 215 11.00 8.82 -4.74
C ALA A 215 11.30 8.18 -6.11
N GLY A 216 11.71 6.91 -6.16
CA GLY A 216 11.94 6.17 -7.39
C GLY A 216 13.30 6.37 -8.06
N ALA A 217 14.24 7.07 -7.41
CA ALA A 217 15.56 7.36 -7.98
C ALA A 217 16.36 6.08 -8.32
N GLY A 218 16.26 5.03 -7.49
CA GLY A 218 16.92 3.74 -7.75
C GLY A 218 16.45 3.06 -9.04
N LEU A 219 15.22 3.34 -9.47
CA LEU A 219 14.62 2.83 -10.70
C LEU A 219 14.69 3.84 -11.88
N GLY A 220 15.23 5.03 -11.65
CA GLY A 220 15.30 6.11 -12.66
C GLY A 220 13.94 6.66 -13.08
N ILE A 221 12.94 6.57 -12.21
CA ILE A 221 11.57 7.05 -12.44
C ILE A 221 11.26 8.32 -11.65
N ASP A 222 12.20 8.81 -10.86
CA ASP A 222 12.04 10.01 -10.04
C ASP A 222 11.64 11.22 -10.89
N CYS A 223 10.60 11.91 -10.44
CA CYS A 223 10.15 13.16 -11.03
C CYS A 223 9.29 13.92 -10.00
N ALA A 224 9.11 15.22 -10.23
CA ALA A 224 8.29 16.07 -9.40
C ALA A 224 7.69 17.21 -10.24
N ASP A 225 6.51 17.67 -9.85
CA ASP A 225 5.91 18.91 -10.36
C ASP A 225 5.49 19.84 -9.22
N GLY A 226 5.15 21.09 -9.55
CA GLY A 226 4.79 22.10 -8.57
C GLY A 226 3.48 21.79 -7.81
N PRO A 227 2.42 21.34 -8.48
CA PRO A 227 1.14 21.07 -7.84
C PRO A 227 1.15 19.84 -6.93
N PHE A 228 1.79 18.74 -7.34
CA PHE A 228 1.70 17.44 -6.68
C PHE A 228 2.99 16.99 -5.98
N GLY A 229 4.09 17.72 -6.16
CA GLY A 229 5.38 17.35 -5.56
C GLY A 229 6.00 16.09 -6.19
N PRO A 230 6.83 15.34 -5.44
CA PRO A 230 7.57 14.21 -5.97
C PRO A 230 6.68 12.98 -6.20
N LEU A 231 7.09 12.14 -7.17
CA LEU A 231 6.62 10.75 -7.24
C LEU A 231 6.96 10.01 -5.95
N THR A 232 6.06 9.13 -5.52
CA THR A 232 6.36 8.15 -4.46
C THR A 232 6.22 6.73 -5.01
N ILE A 233 7.08 5.83 -4.54
CA ILE A 233 7.01 4.40 -4.85
C ILE A 233 7.47 3.57 -3.67
N ILE A 234 6.77 2.48 -3.40
CA ILE A 234 7.15 1.50 -2.39
C ILE A 234 7.02 0.08 -2.90
N GLY A 235 7.73 -0.85 -2.26
CA GLY A 235 7.47 -2.28 -2.35
C GLY A 235 6.59 -2.71 -1.17
N GLY A 236 5.29 -2.89 -1.41
CA GLY A 236 4.32 -3.12 -0.32
C GLY A 236 4.25 -4.58 0.14
N LYS A 237 4.43 -5.55 -0.76
CA LYS A 237 4.30 -6.97 -0.42
C LYS A 237 5.32 -7.82 -1.14
N MET A 238 5.93 -8.73 -0.40
CA MET A 238 6.77 -9.82 -0.90
C MET A 238 6.08 -11.15 -0.60
N SER A 239 6.05 -12.04 -1.57
CA SER A 239 5.57 -13.40 -1.39
C SER A 239 6.36 -14.38 -2.25
N MET A 240 6.37 -15.65 -1.86
CA MET A 240 6.88 -16.74 -2.70
C MET A 240 5.73 -17.63 -3.17
N VAL A 241 5.55 -17.75 -4.49
CA VAL A 241 4.51 -18.55 -5.13
C VAL A 241 5.15 -19.40 -6.21
N ASP A 242 4.92 -20.70 -6.20
CA ASP A 242 5.50 -21.68 -7.14
C ASP A 242 7.03 -21.56 -7.26
N GLY A 243 7.70 -21.32 -6.13
CA GLY A 243 9.14 -21.14 -6.06
C GLY A 243 9.67 -19.83 -6.66
N ARG A 244 8.81 -18.83 -6.91
CA ARG A 244 9.19 -17.50 -7.40
C ARG A 244 8.92 -16.44 -6.36
N MET A 245 9.87 -15.57 -6.14
CA MET A 245 9.66 -14.35 -5.35
C MET A 245 8.87 -13.34 -6.17
N ILE A 246 7.84 -12.75 -5.58
CA ILE A 246 6.97 -11.74 -6.21
C ILE A 246 6.94 -10.52 -5.29
N GLN A 247 7.53 -9.42 -5.77
CA GLN A 247 7.49 -8.11 -5.11
C GLN A 247 6.46 -7.22 -5.79
N THR A 248 5.48 -6.73 -5.03
CA THR A 248 4.55 -5.72 -5.54
C THR A 248 5.16 -4.32 -5.47
N MET A 249 4.72 -3.44 -6.33
CA MET A 249 5.05 -2.01 -6.35
C MET A 249 3.77 -1.21 -6.31
N ASP A 250 3.73 -0.14 -5.52
CA ASP A 250 2.70 0.88 -5.52
C ASP A 250 3.37 2.24 -5.67
N SER A 251 2.95 3.02 -6.66
CA SER A 251 3.49 4.34 -6.97
C SER A 251 2.38 5.37 -7.13
N ARG A 252 2.61 6.56 -6.59
CA ARG A 252 1.79 7.74 -6.82
C ARG A 252 2.62 8.75 -7.62
N TYR A 253 2.21 9.05 -8.84
CA TYR A 253 2.98 9.87 -9.76
C TYR A 253 2.30 11.20 -10.09
N PRO A 254 3.08 12.29 -10.18
CA PRO A 254 2.60 13.61 -10.57
C PRO A 254 2.39 13.71 -12.09
N THR A 255 1.96 14.87 -12.56
CA THR A 255 1.60 15.10 -13.98
C THR A 255 2.80 15.14 -14.96
N CYS A 256 4.04 15.13 -14.46
CA CYS A 256 5.25 15.09 -15.29
C CYS A 256 5.60 13.70 -15.86
N THR A 257 4.85 12.66 -15.50
CA THR A 257 5.00 11.30 -16.02
C THR A 257 3.64 10.60 -16.09
N ASP A 258 3.62 9.38 -16.60
CA ASP A 258 2.44 8.52 -16.63
C ASP A 258 2.82 7.06 -16.36
N GLY A 259 1.81 6.20 -16.18
CA GLY A 259 2.01 4.79 -15.87
C GLY A 259 2.77 4.01 -16.93
N ASP A 260 2.58 4.34 -18.21
CA ASP A 260 3.26 3.66 -19.33
C ASP A 260 4.75 4.02 -19.35
N ALA A 261 5.09 5.29 -19.13
CA ALA A 261 6.47 5.76 -19.02
C ALA A 261 7.18 5.11 -17.81
N ILE A 262 6.52 5.00 -16.65
CA ILE A 262 7.03 4.29 -15.49
C ILE A 262 7.27 2.82 -15.81
N ALA A 263 6.28 2.14 -16.40
CA ALA A 263 6.41 0.73 -16.79
C ALA A 263 7.55 0.49 -17.79
N ALA A 264 7.72 1.38 -18.77
CA ALA A 264 8.80 1.28 -19.75
C ALA A 264 10.20 1.39 -19.10
N LYS A 265 10.38 2.32 -18.16
CA LYS A 265 11.66 2.49 -17.44
C LYS A 265 11.96 1.29 -16.52
N ILE A 266 10.96 0.74 -15.83
CA ILE A 266 11.15 -0.43 -14.95
C ILE A 266 11.49 -1.70 -15.75
N ARG A 267 11.02 -1.82 -17.01
CA ARG A 267 11.31 -2.96 -17.88
C ARG A 267 12.68 -2.88 -18.56
N ALA A 268 13.30 -1.70 -18.66
CA ALA A 268 14.61 -1.48 -19.26
C ALA A 268 15.76 -1.89 -18.35
#